data_1182262572868739f157f73ef557f0b8
#
_entry.id   1182262572868739f157f73ef557f0b8
#
_cell.length_a   1.000
_cell.length_b   1.000
_cell.length_c   1.000
_cell.angle_alpha   90.00
_cell.angle_beta   90.00
_cell.angle_gamma   90.00
#
_symmetry.space_group_name_H-M   'P 1'
#
loop_
_entity.id
_entity.type
_entity.pdbx_description
1 polymer ?
#
loop_
_entity_poly.entity_id
_entity_poly.type
_entity_poly.pdbx_seq_one_letter_code
_entity_poly.pdbx_strand_id
1 'polypeptide(L)'
;MGDLVRRALLCSTALLGGASLVSPAAAADGIKLAVGGYFKEAYMVVIDDDAEGEPGNETNTDGFFNDAEIHFTGSTVLDNGLEVGARVELEGETDEDQIDEAWVYFSGGFGEVRIGSDDDALANACVVPPGGTGNFSAFSPNQWGANFTFFGTNTVCTGVDDLGDAQKIIYISPVFSGFQLTASYTPNPNHETHADGVGPHLGLPATAPFVADDDVSAYLTYTDEVNGWGLTWGGGGSWGINVDDSPILGVFEGDVNPQDFYQTGLTVNVGNWAVGGAFEYLNDIFNISEDTVGTEEIDAWVAGGGVAYTHDAWVFGLQYSYRKDMLDADLIILPSEAHLDTVMQRAVATATYALGPGIVIDGEIGYTWGDSDPEVTEPSFFDPDYGGLEIGIGTNITF
;
A
#
# COMPACT_ATOMS: atom_id res chain seq x y z
N MET A 1 21.44 24.63 9.79
CA MET A 1 21.37 23.16 9.89
C MET A 1 19.94 22.66 10.13
N GLY A 2 19.04 23.44 10.73
CA GLY A 2 17.64 23.02 10.98
C GLY A 2 16.73 22.90 9.74
N ASP A 3 17.07 23.52 8.62
CA ASP A 3 16.21 23.55 7.42
C ASP A 3 16.40 22.35 6.46
N LEU A 4 17.53 21.64 6.55
CA LEU A 4 17.80 20.49 5.68
C LEU A 4 17.10 19.20 6.19
N VAL A 5 16.98 19.05 7.51
CA VAL A 5 16.32 17.87 8.12
C VAL A 5 14.79 17.96 8.03
N ARG A 6 14.23 19.19 8.05
CA ARG A 6 12.79 19.41 7.79
C ARG A 6 12.34 19.03 6.38
N ARG A 7 13.27 18.99 5.42
CA ARG A 7 12.97 18.62 4.03
C ARG A 7 13.05 17.13 3.73
N ALA A 8 13.76 16.36 4.55
CA ALA A 8 13.91 14.91 4.37
C ALA A 8 12.71 14.10 4.90
N LEU A 9 11.94 14.63 5.84
CA LEU A 9 10.77 13.96 6.45
C LEU A 9 9.43 14.23 5.72
N LEU A 10 9.44 15.05 4.68
CA LEU A 10 8.26 15.31 3.84
C LEU A 10 8.33 14.61 2.48
N CYS A 11 9.26 13.69 2.30
CA CYS A 11 9.54 13.05 1.01
C CYS A 11 9.02 11.62 0.87
N SER A 12 7.90 11.27 1.44
CA SER A 12 7.16 10.11 0.94
C SER A 12 5.95 10.51 0.07
N THR A 13 5.75 11.79 -0.21
CA THR A 13 4.83 12.28 -1.26
C THR A 13 5.17 13.74 -1.62
N ALA A 14 6.37 14.03 -2.06
CA ALA A 14 6.70 15.36 -2.59
C ALA A 14 6.73 15.33 -4.10
N LEU A 15 5.56 15.50 -4.72
CA LEU A 15 5.52 16.05 -6.08
C LEU A 15 6.28 17.38 -6.09
N LEU A 16 7.35 17.43 -6.87
CA LEU A 16 8.07 18.64 -7.19
C LEU A 16 7.13 19.61 -7.96
N GLY A 17 6.43 20.45 -7.24
CA GLY A 17 5.75 21.58 -7.83
C GLY A 17 6.76 22.57 -8.41
N GLY A 18 7.13 22.39 -9.68
CA GLY A 18 7.94 23.33 -10.43
C GLY A 18 7.14 24.58 -10.76
N ALA A 19 7.48 25.73 -10.17
CA ALA A 19 7.01 27.03 -10.62
C ALA A 19 7.53 27.30 -12.04
N SER A 20 6.68 27.23 -13.05
CA SER A 20 6.99 27.56 -14.43
C SER A 20 7.15 29.08 -14.60
N LEU A 21 8.39 29.54 -14.71
CA LEU A 21 8.69 30.82 -15.31
C LEU A 21 8.55 30.67 -16.83
N VAL A 22 7.62 31.39 -17.43
CA VAL A 22 7.44 31.44 -18.89
C VAL A 22 8.70 32.00 -19.54
N SER A 23 9.51 31.16 -20.14
CA SER A 23 10.62 31.56 -21.02
C SER A 23 10.17 31.59 -22.48
N PRO A 24 10.74 32.48 -23.34
CA PRO A 24 10.37 32.53 -24.76
C PRO A 24 10.77 31.21 -25.45
N ALA A 25 9.95 30.82 -26.42
CA ALA A 25 10.07 29.60 -27.20
C ALA A 25 11.52 29.32 -27.67
N ALA A 26 12.19 28.45 -26.95
CA ALA A 26 13.33 27.69 -27.46
C ALA A 26 12.72 26.32 -27.92
N ALA A 27 13.23 25.77 -29.02
CA ALA A 27 12.86 24.45 -29.46
C ALA A 27 12.93 23.47 -28.27
N ALA A 28 11.93 22.62 -28.09
CA ALA A 28 11.87 21.66 -27.00
C ALA A 28 13.22 20.94 -26.87
N ASP A 29 13.81 20.98 -25.69
CA ASP A 29 15.01 20.20 -25.40
C ASP A 29 14.69 18.72 -25.63
N GLY A 30 15.66 17.94 -26.10
CA GLY A 30 15.47 16.48 -26.19
C GLY A 30 15.19 15.88 -24.81
N ILE A 31 14.53 14.72 -24.78
CA ILE A 31 14.23 13.98 -23.53
C ILE A 31 15.51 13.81 -22.71
N LYS A 32 15.44 14.19 -21.43
CA LYS A 32 16.54 14.02 -20.46
C LYS A 32 16.22 12.82 -19.60
N LEU A 33 17.17 11.86 -19.56
CA LEU A 33 17.06 10.67 -18.72
C LEU A 33 17.69 10.95 -17.35
N ALA A 34 16.95 10.64 -16.30
CA ALA A 34 17.42 10.54 -14.92
C ALA A 34 17.36 9.08 -14.47
N VAL A 35 18.26 8.71 -13.57
CA VAL A 35 18.25 7.42 -12.88
C VAL A 35 18.21 7.72 -11.39
N GLY A 36 17.36 7.04 -10.67
CA GLY A 36 17.19 7.08 -9.23
C GLY A 36 16.83 5.71 -8.71
N GLY A 37 16.44 5.63 -7.47
CA GLY A 37 15.98 4.37 -6.89
C GLY A 37 16.24 4.29 -5.39
N TYR A 38 16.05 3.11 -4.87
CA TYR A 38 16.36 2.82 -3.48
C TYR A 38 16.84 1.38 -3.29
N PHE A 39 17.45 1.15 -2.15
CA PHE A 39 17.83 -0.16 -1.65
C PHE A 39 17.51 -0.21 -0.16
N LYS A 40 16.59 -1.08 0.21
CA LYS A 40 16.23 -1.38 1.59
C LYS A 40 16.75 -2.76 1.94
N GLU A 41 17.33 -2.90 3.11
CA GLU A 41 17.76 -4.18 3.66
C GLU A 41 17.48 -4.17 5.15
N ALA A 42 16.88 -5.22 5.65
CA ALA A 42 16.63 -5.39 7.07
C ALA A 42 16.90 -6.83 7.52
N TYR A 43 17.32 -6.96 8.77
CA TYR A 43 17.41 -8.22 9.47
C TYR A 43 16.47 -8.18 10.66
N MET A 44 15.66 -9.22 10.80
CA MET A 44 14.67 -9.34 11.87
C MET A 44 14.84 -10.65 12.62
N VAL A 45 14.60 -10.59 13.92
CA VAL A 45 14.45 -11.74 14.81
C VAL A 45 13.03 -11.71 15.36
N VAL A 46 12.32 -12.83 15.27
CA VAL A 46 11.01 -13.06 15.85
C VAL A 46 11.15 -14.06 16.99
N ILE A 47 10.64 -13.70 18.14
CA ILE A 47 10.57 -14.56 19.33
C ILE A 47 9.09 -14.85 19.53
N ASP A 48 8.70 -16.00 19.06
CA ASP A 48 7.37 -16.56 19.14
C ASP A 48 7.09 -17.04 20.57
N ASP A 49 5.87 -16.89 21.06
CA ASP A 49 5.43 -17.40 22.36
C ASP A 49 4.58 -18.68 22.27
N ASP A 50 4.40 -19.21 21.05
CA ASP A 50 3.65 -20.46 20.81
C ASP A 50 4.40 -21.71 21.28
N ALA A 51 3.69 -22.73 21.70
CA ALA A 51 4.26 -23.96 22.15
C ALA A 51 4.69 -24.87 20.98
N GLU A 52 5.66 -25.75 21.20
CA GLU A 52 6.14 -26.70 20.20
C GLU A 52 5.00 -27.59 19.66
N GLY A 53 4.73 -27.50 18.36
CA GLY A 53 3.68 -28.24 17.66
C GLY A 53 2.39 -27.48 17.44
N GLU A 54 2.31 -26.21 17.83
CA GLU A 54 1.23 -25.31 17.48
C GLU A 54 1.45 -24.68 16.08
N PRO A 55 0.40 -24.34 15.35
CA PRO A 55 0.53 -23.65 14.07
C PRO A 55 1.29 -22.32 14.24
N GLY A 56 2.25 -22.04 13.35
CA GLY A 56 3.11 -20.87 13.45
C GLY A 56 4.51 -21.12 14.01
N ASN A 57 4.69 -22.14 14.84
CA ASN A 57 5.97 -22.46 15.48
C ASN A 57 7.01 -23.15 14.55
N GLU A 58 6.67 -23.43 13.31
CA GLU A 58 7.60 -24.01 12.33
C GLU A 58 8.25 -22.96 11.41
N THR A 59 8.09 -21.68 11.70
CA THR A 59 8.67 -20.60 10.92
C THR A 59 10.12 -20.32 11.32
N ASN A 60 10.88 -19.72 10.41
CA ASN A 60 12.22 -19.23 10.76
C ASN A 60 12.12 -18.12 11.81
N THR A 61 12.91 -18.24 12.85
CA THR A 61 12.97 -17.23 13.94
C THR A 61 13.76 -15.99 13.57
N ASP A 62 14.44 -15.99 12.42
CA ASP A 62 15.20 -14.84 11.94
C ASP A 62 15.32 -14.88 10.42
N GLY A 63 15.48 -13.70 9.82
CA GLY A 63 15.61 -13.59 8.37
C GLY A 63 16.05 -12.19 7.92
N PHE A 64 16.42 -12.13 6.65
CA PHE A 64 16.66 -10.88 5.94
C PHE A 64 15.45 -10.55 5.08
N PHE A 65 15.18 -9.26 4.97
CA PHE A 65 14.26 -8.65 4.03
C PHE A 65 15.03 -7.72 3.14
N ASN A 66 14.81 -7.82 1.84
CA ASN A 66 15.37 -6.94 0.83
C ASN A 66 14.24 -6.37 -0.03
N ASP A 67 14.36 -5.10 -0.37
CA ASP A 67 13.47 -4.41 -1.29
C ASP A 67 14.30 -3.35 -2.00
N ALA A 68 14.46 -3.46 -3.31
CA ALA A 68 15.36 -2.61 -4.08
C ALA A 68 14.79 -2.31 -5.46
N GLU A 69 14.77 -1.03 -5.84
CA GLU A 69 14.30 -0.61 -7.15
C GLU A 69 15.25 0.37 -7.82
N ILE A 70 15.29 0.31 -9.14
CA ILE A 70 15.99 1.28 -10.01
C ILE A 70 14.97 1.95 -10.91
N HIS A 71 14.83 3.26 -10.77
CA HIS A 71 13.89 4.08 -11.52
C HIS A 71 14.58 4.79 -12.70
N PHE A 72 14.06 4.62 -13.90
CA PHE A 72 14.44 5.35 -15.09
C PHE A 72 13.35 6.34 -15.46
N THR A 73 13.62 7.64 -15.36
CA THR A 73 12.68 8.69 -15.72
C THR A 73 13.22 9.52 -16.87
N GLY A 74 12.48 9.60 -17.97
CA GLY A 74 12.81 10.45 -19.10
C GLY A 74 11.72 11.52 -19.29
N SER A 75 12.08 12.81 -19.34
CA SER A 75 11.09 13.87 -19.57
C SER A 75 11.62 15.02 -20.45
N THR A 76 10.70 15.77 -20.99
CA THR A 76 10.92 17.03 -21.70
C THR A 76 9.73 17.97 -21.56
N VAL A 77 9.98 19.27 -21.65
CA VAL A 77 8.91 20.28 -21.70
C VAL A 77 8.76 20.76 -23.15
N LEU A 78 7.54 20.67 -23.68
CA LEU A 78 7.19 21.10 -25.02
C LEU A 78 7.05 22.62 -25.09
N ASP A 79 7.07 23.21 -26.30
CA ASP A 79 6.97 24.65 -26.53
C ASP A 79 5.71 25.30 -25.94
N ASN A 80 4.65 24.55 -25.75
CA ASN A 80 3.40 25.00 -25.14
C ASN A 80 3.40 24.91 -23.61
N GLY A 81 4.50 24.49 -22.99
CA GLY A 81 4.65 24.36 -21.56
C GLY A 81 4.12 23.03 -20.99
N LEU A 82 3.68 22.10 -21.85
CA LEU A 82 3.33 20.74 -21.45
C LEU A 82 4.60 19.92 -21.18
N GLU A 83 4.73 19.36 -19.98
CA GLU A 83 5.74 18.35 -19.69
C GLU A 83 5.22 16.98 -20.12
N VAL A 84 6.07 16.22 -20.81
CA VAL A 84 5.79 14.85 -21.22
C VAL A 84 6.96 13.99 -20.77
N GLY A 85 6.68 12.85 -20.16
CA GLY A 85 7.69 11.93 -19.70
C GLY A 85 7.22 10.49 -19.66
N ALA A 86 8.18 9.63 -19.30
CA ALA A 86 7.92 8.23 -19.02
C ALA A 86 8.79 7.80 -17.84
N ARG A 87 8.27 6.86 -17.06
CA ARG A 87 9.00 6.22 -15.97
C ARG A 87 8.92 4.71 -16.13
N VAL A 88 10.00 4.02 -15.75
CA VAL A 88 10.09 2.56 -15.63
C VAL A 88 10.83 2.27 -14.34
N GLU A 89 10.26 1.42 -13.52
CA GLU A 89 10.79 0.94 -12.26
C GLU A 89 11.20 -0.52 -12.40
N LEU A 90 12.46 -0.81 -12.08
CA LEU A 90 12.99 -2.17 -12.13
C LEU A 90 13.17 -2.67 -10.71
N GLU A 91 12.55 -3.79 -10.43
CA GLU A 91 12.79 -4.60 -9.23
C GLU A 91 14.24 -5.09 -9.18
N GLY A 92 14.87 -4.96 -8.01
CA GLY A 92 16.27 -5.33 -7.80
C GLY A 92 16.50 -6.81 -7.59
N GLU A 93 15.61 -7.48 -6.88
CA GLU A 93 15.64 -8.90 -6.61
C GLU A 93 14.22 -9.47 -6.66
N THR A 94 13.86 -10.10 -7.76
CA THR A 94 12.58 -10.78 -7.93
C THR A 94 12.79 -12.09 -8.71
N ASP A 95 11.99 -13.08 -8.40
CA ASP A 95 12.02 -14.38 -9.08
C ASP A 95 11.14 -14.41 -10.34
N GLU A 96 10.20 -13.47 -10.49
CA GLU A 96 9.19 -13.49 -11.55
C GLU A 96 9.21 -12.25 -12.43
N ASP A 97 8.77 -11.11 -11.96
CA ASP A 97 8.73 -9.88 -12.72
C ASP A 97 9.93 -8.97 -12.41
N GLN A 98 10.46 -8.32 -13.44
CA GLN A 98 11.58 -7.38 -13.31
C GLN A 98 11.16 -5.93 -13.47
N ILE A 99 9.91 -5.68 -13.85
CA ILE A 99 9.38 -4.34 -14.01
C ILE A 99 8.18 -4.23 -13.08
N ASP A 100 8.35 -3.48 -12.02
CA ASP A 100 7.31 -3.17 -11.07
C ASP A 100 6.29 -2.23 -11.73
N GLU A 101 6.71 -1.05 -12.10
CA GLU A 101 5.85 -0.05 -12.70
C GLU A 101 6.40 0.53 -14.00
N ALA A 102 5.52 0.88 -14.93
CA ALA A 102 5.89 1.52 -16.20
C ALA A 102 4.76 2.38 -16.76
N TRP A 103 4.95 3.70 -16.82
CA TRP A 103 3.93 4.61 -17.35
C TRP A 103 4.49 5.78 -18.14
N VAL A 104 3.64 6.43 -18.94
CA VAL A 104 3.87 7.74 -19.54
C VAL A 104 3.02 8.79 -18.83
N TYR A 105 3.50 10.03 -18.76
CA TYR A 105 2.73 11.10 -18.14
C TYR A 105 2.73 12.39 -18.96
N PHE A 106 1.68 13.19 -18.74
CA PHE A 106 1.48 14.51 -19.27
C PHE A 106 1.13 15.44 -18.12
N SER A 107 1.97 16.45 -17.87
CA SER A 107 1.82 17.35 -16.72
C SER A 107 1.80 18.82 -17.15
N GLY A 108 0.91 19.61 -16.55
CA GLY A 108 0.75 21.02 -16.88
C GLY A 108 -0.18 21.76 -15.92
N GLY A 109 -0.71 22.90 -16.35
CA GLY A 109 -1.62 23.70 -15.53
C GLY A 109 -2.94 23.00 -15.18
N PHE A 110 -3.29 21.92 -15.84
CA PHE A 110 -4.46 21.08 -15.56
C PHE A 110 -4.18 19.97 -14.51
N GLY A 111 -2.94 19.81 -14.08
CA GLY A 111 -2.49 18.69 -13.26
C GLY A 111 -1.66 17.69 -14.06
N GLU A 112 -1.75 16.42 -13.70
CA GLU A 112 -1.02 15.33 -14.35
C GLU A 112 -1.97 14.20 -14.76
N VAL A 113 -1.72 13.62 -15.91
CA VAL A 113 -2.35 12.37 -16.38
C VAL A 113 -1.26 11.37 -16.60
N ARG A 114 -1.35 10.20 -15.97
CA ARG A 114 -0.49 9.03 -16.19
C ARG A 114 -1.27 7.96 -16.94
N ILE A 115 -0.58 7.17 -17.75
CA ILE A 115 -1.14 6.03 -18.48
C ILE A 115 -0.08 4.92 -18.46
N GLY A 116 -0.41 3.79 -17.88
CA GLY A 116 0.49 2.64 -17.76
C GLY A 116 0.24 1.83 -16.50
N SER A 117 1.20 0.97 -16.17
CA SER A 117 1.27 0.23 -14.91
C SER A 117 1.69 1.17 -13.79
N ASP A 118 0.90 1.31 -12.76
CA ASP A 118 1.13 2.17 -11.59
C ASP A 118 0.12 1.76 -10.50
N ASP A 119 0.36 2.09 -9.26
CA ASP A 119 -0.60 2.01 -8.17
C ASP A 119 -1.92 2.73 -8.48
N ASP A 120 -3.03 2.31 -7.88
CA ASP A 120 -4.29 3.02 -8.01
C ASP A 120 -4.31 4.38 -7.28
N ALA A 121 -5.38 5.15 -7.40
CA ALA A 121 -5.46 6.47 -6.79
C ALA A 121 -5.49 6.42 -5.25
N LEU A 122 -6.00 5.36 -4.64
CA LEU A 122 -6.01 5.20 -3.19
C LEU A 122 -4.60 4.91 -2.69
N ALA A 123 -3.92 3.91 -3.24
CA ALA A 123 -2.56 3.54 -2.85
C ALA A 123 -1.56 4.70 -3.09
N ASN A 124 -1.66 5.38 -4.23
CA ASN A 124 -0.83 6.54 -4.57
C ASN A 124 -1.01 7.76 -3.65
N ALA A 125 -2.18 7.97 -3.02
CA ALA A 125 -2.51 9.22 -2.34
C ALA A 125 -2.88 9.07 -0.86
N CYS A 126 -2.95 7.87 -0.32
CA CYS A 126 -3.43 7.61 1.03
C CYS A 126 -2.60 8.30 2.13
N VAL A 127 -3.26 8.61 3.23
CA VAL A 127 -2.64 9.22 4.42
C VAL A 127 -2.47 8.18 5.50
N VAL A 128 -1.21 7.86 5.82
CA VAL A 128 -0.83 6.87 6.83
C VAL A 128 -0.42 7.51 8.16
N PRO A 129 -0.56 6.81 9.29
CA PRO A 129 -0.10 7.29 10.59
C PRO A 129 1.43 7.46 10.64
N PRO A 130 1.94 8.54 11.27
CA PRO A 130 3.38 8.73 11.43
C PRO A 130 3.99 7.74 12.43
N GLY A 131 5.31 7.58 12.40
CA GLY A 131 6.06 6.80 13.39
C GLY A 131 6.63 5.48 12.85
N GLY A 132 6.30 5.09 11.62
CA GLY A 132 7.02 4.04 10.92
C GLY A 132 8.35 4.51 10.33
N THR A 133 9.14 3.59 9.83
CA THR A 133 10.41 3.82 9.11
C THR A 133 10.30 3.29 7.69
N GLY A 134 11.39 3.36 6.90
CA GLY A 134 11.43 2.77 5.56
C GLY A 134 11.35 1.24 5.55
N ASN A 135 11.73 0.58 6.65
CA ASN A 135 11.72 -0.88 6.77
C ASN A 135 10.64 -1.40 7.73
N PHE A 136 10.21 -0.58 8.71
CA PHE A 136 9.43 -1.03 9.85
C PHE A 136 8.23 -0.14 10.11
N SER A 137 7.04 -0.73 10.20
CA SER A 137 5.79 -0.02 10.49
C SER A 137 4.72 -0.99 10.98
N ALA A 138 3.86 -0.54 11.88
CA ALA A 138 2.67 -1.30 12.27
C ALA A 138 1.63 -1.42 11.14
N PHE A 139 1.81 -0.67 10.05
CA PHE A 139 0.95 -0.62 8.87
C PHE A 139 1.68 -1.06 7.59
N SER A 140 2.77 -1.79 7.72
CA SER A 140 3.55 -2.26 6.57
C SER A 140 3.07 -3.63 6.12
N PRO A 141 2.97 -3.90 4.80
CA PRO A 141 2.74 -5.24 4.29
C PRO A 141 3.88 -6.20 4.66
N ASN A 142 5.08 -5.70 4.83
CA ASN A 142 6.27 -6.47 5.24
C ASN A 142 6.29 -6.77 6.75
N GLN A 143 5.16 -7.17 7.30
CA GLN A 143 5.04 -7.56 8.70
C GLN A 143 5.54 -8.99 8.87
N TRP A 144 6.63 -9.14 9.59
CA TRP A 144 7.23 -10.46 9.84
C TRP A 144 6.35 -11.37 10.70
N GLY A 145 5.50 -10.78 11.55
CA GLY A 145 4.45 -11.46 12.29
C GLY A 145 3.23 -11.88 11.44
N ALA A 146 3.17 -11.47 10.17
CA ALA A 146 2.06 -11.81 9.27
C ALA A 146 1.99 -13.30 8.90
N ASN A 147 2.98 -14.10 9.24
CA ASN A 147 2.92 -15.57 9.11
C ASN A 147 1.77 -16.21 9.91
N PHE A 148 1.16 -15.46 10.82
CA PHE A 148 0.08 -15.90 11.69
C PHE A 148 -1.31 -15.49 11.20
N THR A 149 -1.42 -14.67 10.14
CA THR A 149 -2.71 -14.20 9.64
C THR A 149 -3.14 -14.97 8.40
N PHE A 150 -4.38 -15.41 8.39
CA PHE A 150 -4.96 -16.09 7.24
C PHE A 150 -5.43 -15.12 6.16
N PHE A 151 -5.87 -13.92 6.53
CA PHE A 151 -6.58 -13.01 5.63
C PHE A 151 -5.83 -11.72 5.25
N GLY A 152 -4.68 -11.43 5.81
CA GLY A 152 -3.91 -10.27 5.38
C GLY A 152 -3.13 -9.52 6.46
N THR A 153 -2.58 -8.39 6.08
CA THR A 153 -1.72 -7.53 6.90
C THR A 153 -2.47 -6.30 7.43
N ASN A 154 -1.91 -5.60 8.41
CA ASN A 154 -2.51 -4.37 8.97
C ASN A 154 -2.25 -3.13 8.09
N THR A 155 -2.22 -3.26 6.77
CA THR A 155 -2.12 -2.10 5.86
C THR A 155 -3.37 -1.23 5.93
N VAL A 156 -3.24 0.06 5.62
CA VAL A 156 -4.33 1.04 5.57
C VAL A 156 -4.38 1.81 4.25
N CYS A 157 -3.80 1.24 3.20
CA CYS A 157 -3.75 1.83 1.86
C CYS A 157 -3.99 0.78 0.79
N THR A 158 -4.86 -0.17 1.05
CA THR A 158 -5.17 -1.27 0.14
C THR A 158 -6.14 -0.79 -0.94
N GLY A 159 -5.77 -0.91 -2.20
CA GLY A 159 -6.66 -0.71 -3.34
C GLY A 159 -7.24 -2.04 -3.84
N VAL A 160 -8.32 -2.00 -4.62
CA VAL A 160 -8.86 -3.20 -5.29
C VAL A 160 -7.82 -3.80 -6.26
N ASP A 161 -6.96 -2.96 -6.81
CA ASP A 161 -5.88 -3.29 -7.74
C ASP A 161 -4.53 -3.58 -7.05
N ASP A 162 -4.53 -3.80 -5.74
CA ASP A 162 -3.32 -3.97 -4.92
C ASP A 162 -2.60 -5.33 -5.14
N LEU A 163 -3.09 -6.16 -6.04
CA LEU A 163 -2.46 -7.46 -6.37
C LEU A 163 -1.56 -7.40 -7.61
N GLY A 164 -1.36 -6.22 -8.18
CA GLY A 164 -0.51 -6.01 -9.35
C GLY A 164 -0.71 -4.62 -9.96
N ASP A 165 0.36 -4.09 -10.54
CA ASP A 165 0.39 -2.77 -11.16
C ASP A 165 -0.29 -2.78 -12.53
N ALA A 166 -1.59 -3.09 -12.53
CA ALA A 166 -2.36 -3.21 -13.76
C ALA A 166 -2.36 -1.89 -14.55
N GLN A 167 -2.50 -2.01 -15.86
CA GLN A 167 -2.57 -0.86 -16.77
C GLN A 167 -3.79 0.02 -16.48
N LYS A 168 -3.55 1.28 -16.20
CA LYS A 168 -4.60 2.24 -15.80
C LYS A 168 -4.38 3.65 -16.35
N ILE A 169 -5.39 4.47 -16.16
CA ILE A 169 -5.29 5.92 -16.34
C ILE A 169 -5.45 6.56 -14.97
N ILE A 170 -4.49 7.41 -14.59
CA ILE A 170 -4.53 8.17 -13.34
C ILE A 170 -4.58 9.66 -13.66
N TYR A 171 -5.42 10.38 -12.96
CA TYR A 171 -5.45 11.83 -12.97
C TYR A 171 -5.12 12.39 -11.58
N ILE A 172 -4.15 13.29 -11.52
CA ILE A 172 -3.75 14.03 -10.32
C ILE A 172 -4.05 15.51 -10.57
N SER A 173 -5.00 16.08 -9.83
CA SER A 173 -5.38 17.48 -9.99
C SER A 173 -4.30 18.45 -9.52
N PRO A 174 -4.29 19.70 -9.99
CA PRO A 174 -3.56 20.75 -9.29
C PRO A 174 -4.07 20.92 -7.86
N VAL A 175 -3.20 21.37 -6.96
CA VAL A 175 -3.61 21.74 -5.61
C VAL A 175 -4.45 23.03 -5.66
N PHE A 176 -5.67 22.96 -5.15
CA PHE A 176 -6.57 24.12 -5.03
C PHE A 176 -6.97 24.34 -3.58
N SER A 177 -6.54 25.46 -3.01
CA SER A 177 -6.84 25.81 -1.60
C SER A 177 -6.51 24.71 -0.59
N GLY A 178 -5.40 23.99 -0.80
CA GLY A 178 -4.96 22.87 0.01
C GLY A 178 -5.52 21.50 -0.42
N PHE A 179 -6.53 21.44 -1.27
CA PHE A 179 -7.12 20.20 -1.77
C PHE A 179 -6.44 19.71 -3.04
N GLN A 180 -6.22 18.40 -3.14
CA GLN A 180 -5.79 17.69 -4.34
C GLN A 180 -6.60 16.40 -4.50
N LEU A 181 -7.10 16.16 -5.69
CA LEU A 181 -7.81 14.93 -6.07
C LEU A 181 -6.86 14.05 -6.88
N THR A 182 -6.75 12.78 -6.52
CA THR A 182 -6.20 11.70 -7.35
C THR A 182 -7.34 10.76 -7.71
N ALA A 183 -7.44 10.35 -8.96
CA ALA A 183 -8.46 9.42 -9.42
C ALA A 183 -7.88 8.49 -10.49
N SER A 184 -8.25 7.23 -10.48
CA SER A 184 -7.80 6.23 -11.44
C SER A 184 -8.96 5.41 -12.01
N TYR A 185 -8.70 4.81 -13.17
CA TYR A 185 -9.55 3.81 -13.80
C TYR A 185 -8.67 2.71 -14.36
N THR A 186 -8.90 1.49 -13.92
CA THR A 186 -8.21 0.27 -14.31
C THR A 186 -9.20 -0.62 -15.06
N PRO A 187 -9.05 -0.78 -16.39
CA PRO A 187 -10.01 -1.58 -17.18
C PRO A 187 -9.89 -3.08 -16.97
N ASN A 188 -8.83 -3.54 -16.33
CA ASN A 188 -8.65 -4.94 -15.96
C ASN A 188 -7.58 -5.05 -14.86
N PRO A 189 -7.96 -5.09 -13.59
CA PRO A 189 -7.03 -5.17 -12.47
C PRO A 189 -6.21 -6.46 -12.41
N ASN A 190 -6.58 -7.49 -13.18
CA ASN A 190 -5.86 -8.77 -13.21
C ASN A 190 -4.72 -8.82 -14.25
N HIS A 191 -4.46 -7.77 -15.00
CA HIS A 191 -3.51 -7.81 -16.10
C HIS A 191 -2.46 -6.68 -16.05
N GLU A 192 -1.27 -7.05 -15.64
CA GLU A 192 -0.05 -6.42 -16.07
C GLU A 192 0.28 -6.88 -17.50
N THR A 193 0.47 -5.94 -18.40
CA THR A 193 0.53 -6.26 -19.84
C THR A 193 1.91 -6.59 -20.36
N HIS A 194 2.94 -6.60 -19.54
CA HIS A 194 4.31 -6.72 -20.02
C HIS A 194 4.82 -8.15 -20.16
N ALA A 195 4.20 -9.11 -19.49
CA ALA A 195 4.71 -10.50 -19.48
C ALA A 195 4.64 -11.19 -20.85
N ASP A 196 3.66 -10.90 -21.69
CA ASP A 196 3.40 -11.70 -22.87
C ASP A 196 3.64 -11.00 -24.23
N GLY A 197 3.94 -9.71 -24.24
CA GLY A 197 4.37 -8.97 -25.45
C GLY A 197 3.41 -8.99 -26.65
N VAL A 198 2.17 -9.38 -26.48
CA VAL A 198 1.26 -9.71 -27.56
C VAL A 198 -0.04 -8.91 -27.50
N GLY A 199 0.05 -7.63 -27.75
CA GLY A 199 -1.10 -6.80 -28.09
C GLY A 199 -2.07 -6.53 -26.95
N PRO A 200 -3.07 -5.67 -27.18
CA PRO A 200 -4.06 -5.33 -26.18
C PRO A 200 -4.88 -6.55 -25.80
N HIS A 201 -5.01 -6.80 -24.52
CA HIS A 201 -5.87 -7.84 -23.95
C HIS A 201 -7.38 -7.50 -24.11
N LEU A 202 -7.72 -6.71 -25.11
CA LEU A 202 -9.09 -6.35 -25.44
C LEU A 202 -9.91 -7.61 -25.73
N GLY A 203 -10.85 -7.91 -24.87
CA GLY A 203 -11.79 -9.03 -25.03
C GLY A 203 -11.26 -10.39 -24.58
N LEU A 204 -10.19 -10.45 -23.80
CA LEU A 204 -9.89 -11.67 -23.05
C LEU A 204 -10.74 -11.70 -21.77
N PRO A 205 -11.29 -12.87 -21.42
CA PRO A 205 -11.98 -13.00 -20.13
C PRO A 205 -11.00 -12.79 -18.98
N ALA A 206 -11.47 -12.19 -17.89
CA ALA A 206 -10.74 -12.18 -16.64
C ALA A 206 -10.31 -13.61 -16.26
N THR A 207 -9.03 -13.82 -16.01
CA THR A 207 -8.50 -15.16 -15.77
C THR A 207 -8.37 -15.49 -14.30
N ALA A 208 -8.49 -14.50 -13.42
CA ALA A 208 -8.47 -14.70 -11.98
C ALA A 208 -9.90 -14.77 -11.42
N PRO A 209 -10.20 -15.78 -10.61
CA PRO A 209 -11.59 -16.06 -10.19
C PRO A 209 -12.12 -15.17 -9.07
N PHE A 210 -11.48 -14.07 -8.70
CA PHE A 210 -11.85 -13.30 -7.50
C PHE A 210 -11.67 -11.78 -7.63
N VAL A 211 -11.61 -11.23 -8.83
CA VAL A 211 -11.34 -9.79 -9.02
C VAL A 211 -12.35 -9.18 -9.98
N ALA A 212 -12.74 -7.95 -9.73
CA ALA A 212 -13.59 -7.16 -10.63
C ALA A 212 -12.98 -7.04 -12.03
N ASP A 213 -13.82 -6.88 -13.07
CA ASP A 213 -13.35 -6.66 -14.44
C ASP A 213 -12.79 -5.25 -14.63
N ASP A 214 -13.34 -4.28 -13.90
CA ASP A 214 -12.90 -2.88 -13.92
C ASP A 214 -12.74 -2.37 -12.47
N ASP A 215 -11.78 -1.48 -12.22
CA ASP A 215 -11.65 -0.74 -10.97
C ASP A 215 -11.69 0.77 -11.20
N VAL A 216 -12.32 1.48 -10.28
CA VAL A 216 -12.31 2.94 -10.16
C VAL A 216 -11.88 3.35 -8.77
N SER A 217 -10.82 4.12 -8.67
CA SER A 217 -10.35 4.65 -7.39
C SER A 217 -10.34 6.17 -7.38
N ALA A 218 -10.63 6.77 -6.23
CA ALA A 218 -10.54 8.21 -6.04
C ALA A 218 -10.17 8.56 -4.61
N TYR A 219 -9.22 9.47 -4.44
CA TYR A 219 -8.76 9.93 -3.15
C TYR A 219 -8.59 11.44 -3.11
N LEU A 220 -9.14 12.10 -2.10
CA LEU A 220 -9.02 13.53 -1.86
C LEU A 220 -8.09 13.81 -0.69
N THR A 221 -7.02 14.54 -0.92
CA THR A 221 -6.14 15.03 0.14
C THR A 221 -6.35 16.50 0.43
N TYR A 222 -6.17 16.90 1.68
CA TYR A 222 -6.14 18.29 2.13
C TYR A 222 -4.90 18.52 2.98
N THR A 223 -4.10 19.51 2.59
CA THR A 223 -2.91 19.93 3.35
C THR A 223 -2.94 21.42 3.61
N ASP A 224 -2.78 21.82 4.87
CA ASP A 224 -2.72 23.23 5.27
C ASP A 224 -1.75 23.41 6.45
N GLU A 225 -1.31 24.65 6.66
CA GLU A 225 -0.54 25.07 7.84
C GLU A 225 -1.23 26.25 8.52
N VAL A 226 -1.74 26.03 9.73
CA VAL A 226 -2.43 27.05 10.52
C VAL A 226 -1.71 27.29 11.84
N ASN A 227 -1.18 28.48 12.05
CA ASN A 227 -0.50 28.89 13.29
C ASN A 227 0.66 27.97 13.70
N GLY A 228 1.41 27.42 12.75
CA GLY A 228 2.53 26.51 13.01
C GLY A 228 2.11 25.06 13.25
N TRP A 229 0.84 24.72 13.01
CA TRP A 229 0.33 23.36 12.96
C TRP A 229 0.13 22.95 11.51
N GLY A 230 0.88 21.96 11.05
CA GLY A 230 0.66 21.33 9.74
C GLY A 230 -0.44 20.29 9.88
N LEU A 231 -1.41 20.31 8.97
CA LEU A 231 -2.50 19.36 8.89
C LEU A 231 -2.44 18.67 7.54
N THR A 232 -2.51 17.33 7.53
CA THR A 232 -2.75 16.54 6.32
C THR A 232 -3.89 15.59 6.62
N TRP A 233 -4.97 15.71 5.85
CA TRP A 233 -6.09 14.79 5.88
C TRP A 233 -6.27 14.17 4.49
N GLY A 234 -6.72 12.93 4.44
CA GLY A 234 -7.12 12.28 3.22
C GLY A 234 -8.31 11.37 3.42
N GLY A 235 -9.04 11.13 2.35
CA GLY A 235 -10.15 10.19 2.34
C GLY A 235 -10.60 9.85 0.93
N GLY A 236 -10.92 8.59 0.71
CA GLY A 236 -11.34 8.07 -0.58
C GLY A 236 -11.63 6.59 -0.55
N GLY A 237 -11.60 5.98 -1.71
CA GLY A 237 -11.83 4.56 -1.86
C GLY A 237 -11.45 4.04 -3.24
N SER A 238 -11.51 2.73 -3.36
CA SER A 238 -11.31 1.94 -4.56
C SER A 238 -12.49 1.00 -4.70
N TRP A 239 -13.07 0.90 -5.88
CA TRP A 239 -14.32 0.21 -6.14
C TRP A 239 -14.18 -0.66 -7.37
N GLY A 240 -14.35 -1.98 -7.20
CA GLY A 240 -14.56 -2.90 -8.31
C GLY A 240 -15.91 -2.63 -8.98
N ILE A 241 -15.91 -2.55 -10.30
CA ILE A 241 -17.13 -2.40 -11.10
C ILE A 241 -17.13 -3.44 -12.22
N ASN A 242 -18.31 -3.84 -12.68
CA ASN A 242 -18.47 -4.88 -13.71
C ASN A 242 -17.75 -6.18 -13.32
N VAL A 243 -18.43 -7.02 -12.61
CA VAL A 243 -17.92 -8.33 -12.23
C VAL A 243 -18.47 -9.38 -13.18
N ASP A 244 -17.62 -10.17 -13.82
CA ASP A 244 -18.04 -11.23 -14.73
C ASP A 244 -18.40 -12.49 -13.93
N ASP A 245 -19.50 -13.17 -14.30
CA ASP A 245 -19.91 -14.47 -13.78
C ASP A 245 -18.92 -15.57 -14.21
N SER A 246 -17.69 -15.48 -13.76
CA SER A 246 -16.67 -16.50 -14.09
C SER A 246 -16.79 -17.69 -13.15
N PRO A 247 -16.78 -18.94 -13.68
CA PRO A 247 -16.89 -20.12 -12.85
C PRO A 247 -15.65 -20.26 -11.95
N ILE A 248 -15.83 -20.06 -10.65
CA ILE A 248 -14.80 -20.29 -9.62
C ILE A 248 -14.34 -21.74 -9.72
N LEU A 249 -13.05 -21.96 -10.07
CA LEU A 249 -12.44 -23.29 -10.25
C LEU A 249 -13.17 -24.21 -11.24
N GLY A 250 -14.02 -23.66 -12.14
CA GLY A 250 -14.79 -24.45 -13.12
C GLY A 250 -15.87 -25.36 -12.52
N VAL A 251 -16.25 -25.15 -11.28
CA VAL A 251 -17.21 -25.99 -10.53
C VAL A 251 -18.41 -25.22 -10.03
N PHE A 252 -18.26 -23.92 -9.77
CA PHE A 252 -19.32 -23.07 -9.24
C PHE A 252 -19.66 -21.97 -10.23
N GLU A 253 -20.92 -21.89 -10.65
CA GLU A 253 -21.50 -20.75 -11.35
C GLU A 253 -22.24 -19.92 -10.30
N GLY A 254 -21.86 -18.66 -10.11
CA GLY A 254 -22.53 -17.77 -9.16
C GLY A 254 -22.23 -16.31 -9.44
N ASP A 255 -23.07 -15.45 -8.96
CA ASP A 255 -22.84 -14.01 -8.98
C ASP A 255 -21.63 -13.69 -8.10
N VAL A 256 -20.81 -12.74 -8.49
CA VAL A 256 -19.64 -12.24 -7.75
C VAL A 256 -19.95 -10.83 -7.27
N ASN A 257 -19.68 -10.52 -6.00
CA ASN A 257 -19.83 -9.17 -5.48
C ASN A 257 -18.59 -8.33 -5.80
N PRO A 258 -18.74 -7.05 -6.15
CA PRO A 258 -17.59 -6.16 -6.32
C PRO A 258 -16.94 -5.85 -4.98
N GLN A 259 -15.61 -5.79 -4.97
CA GLN A 259 -14.85 -5.28 -3.83
C GLN A 259 -15.00 -3.77 -3.71
N ASP A 260 -15.20 -3.28 -2.48
CA ASP A 260 -15.28 -1.85 -2.19
C ASP A 260 -14.39 -1.52 -0.98
N PHE A 261 -13.34 -0.74 -1.20
CA PHE A 261 -12.41 -0.36 -0.15
C PHE A 261 -12.51 1.13 0.13
N TYR A 262 -12.45 1.51 1.41
CA TYR A 262 -12.60 2.89 1.88
C TYR A 262 -11.55 3.23 2.91
N GLN A 263 -10.80 4.30 2.68
CA GLN A 263 -9.75 4.74 3.58
C GLN A 263 -9.90 6.21 3.97
N THR A 264 -9.55 6.53 5.23
CA THR A 264 -9.31 7.91 5.65
C THR A 264 -8.18 7.98 6.65
N GLY A 265 -7.37 9.02 6.55
CA GLY A 265 -6.26 9.27 7.45
C GLY A 265 -6.09 10.75 7.80
N LEU A 266 -5.46 10.99 8.93
CA LEU A 266 -5.17 12.33 9.44
C LEU A 266 -3.80 12.35 10.10
N THR A 267 -2.97 13.33 9.72
CA THR A 267 -1.70 13.62 10.39
C THR A 267 -1.60 15.09 10.77
N VAL A 268 -1.20 15.36 11.99
CA VAL A 268 -0.97 16.70 12.55
C VAL A 268 0.49 16.82 12.94
N ASN A 269 1.14 17.86 12.43
CA ASN A 269 2.54 18.20 12.73
C ASN A 269 2.60 19.47 13.59
N VAL A 270 3.30 19.40 14.74
CA VAL A 270 3.52 20.55 15.61
C VAL A 270 4.93 20.54 16.21
N GLY A 271 5.73 21.52 15.87
CA GLY A 271 7.13 21.56 16.27
C GLY A 271 7.92 20.35 15.75
N ASN A 272 8.40 19.52 16.65
CA ASN A 272 9.14 18.29 16.34
C ASN A 272 8.26 17.02 16.38
N TRP A 273 6.97 17.18 16.64
CA TRP A 273 6.03 16.07 16.76
C TRP A 273 5.16 15.93 15.53
N ALA A 274 4.91 14.68 15.15
CA ALA A 274 3.83 14.29 14.24
C ALA A 274 2.94 13.28 14.96
N VAL A 275 1.62 13.45 14.87
CA VAL A 275 0.63 12.55 15.47
C VAL A 275 -0.46 12.30 14.43
N GLY A 276 -0.90 11.08 14.27
CA GLY A 276 -1.93 10.76 13.28
C GLY A 276 -2.61 9.44 13.52
N GLY A 277 -3.64 9.19 12.73
CA GLY A 277 -4.38 7.93 12.70
C GLY A 277 -4.97 7.69 11.32
N ALA A 278 -5.28 6.45 11.04
CA ALA A 278 -5.98 6.04 9.82
C ALA A 278 -6.98 4.93 10.12
N PHE A 279 -7.94 4.81 9.22
CA PHE A 279 -8.95 3.78 9.21
C PHE A 279 -9.17 3.33 7.77
N GLU A 280 -9.28 2.03 7.57
CA GLU A 280 -9.67 1.41 6.30
C GLU A 280 -10.75 0.36 6.55
N TYR A 281 -11.71 0.29 5.64
CA TYR A 281 -12.75 -0.75 5.59
C TYR A 281 -12.68 -1.42 4.23
N LEU A 282 -12.61 -2.72 4.25
CA LEU A 282 -12.51 -3.60 3.10
C LEU A 282 -13.77 -4.43 3.04
N ASN A 283 -14.59 -4.19 2.05
CA ASN A 283 -15.83 -4.91 1.83
C ASN A 283 -15.62 -5.97 0.76
N ASP A 284 -16.04 -7.18 1.04
CA ASP A 284 -16.02 -8.31 0.13
C ASP A 284 -14.63 -8.64 -0.45
N ILE A 285 -13.67 -8.89 0.43
CA ILE A 285 -12.24 -9.08 0.08
C ILE A 285 -12.01 -10.18 -0.98
N PHE A 286 -12.92 -11.16 -1.11
CA PHE A 286 -12.77 -12.29 -2.02
C PHE A 286 -13.79 -12.37 -3.16
N ASN A 287 -14.63 -11.35 -3.35
CA ASN A 287 -15.65 -11.33 -4.41
C ASN A 287 -16.56 -12.59 -4.45
N ILE A 288 -16.96 -13.10 -3.31
CA ILE A 288 -17.81 -14.29 -3.24
C ILE A 288 -19.25 -13.89 -2.89
N SER A 289 -20.24 -14.27 -3.71
CA SER A 289 -21.62 -13.97 -3.43
C SER A 289 -22.34 -15.08 -2.69
N GLU A 290 -23.37 -14.70 -1.90
CA GLU A 290 -24.25 -15.60 -1.12
C GLU A 290 -24.85 -16.77 -1.94
N ASP A 291 -25.12 -16.57 -3.22
CA ASP A 291 -25.79 -17.55 -4.08
C ASP A 291 -24.85 -18.69 -4.54
N THR A 292 -23.53 -18.54 -4.43
CA THR A 292 -22.57 -19.46 -5.04
C THR A 292 -22.10 -20.57 -4.13
N VAL A 293 -21.89 -20.29 -2.85
CA VAL A 293 -21.27 -21.27 -1.91
C VAL A 293 -22.00 -21.31 -0.56
N GLY A 294 -23.09 -20.51 -0.36
CA GLY A 294 -23.68 -20.27 0.95
C GLY A 294 -22.74 -19.47 1.86
N THR A 295 -21.77 -18.76 1.27
CA THR A 295 -20.86 -17.87 2.01
C THR A 295 -21.46 -16.48 2.03
N GLU A 296 -21.57 -15.92 3.21
CA GLU A 296 -21.79 -14.49 3.40
C GLU A 296 -20.45 -13.74 3.19
N GLU A 297 -20.51 -12.44 3.16
CA GLU A 297 -19.40 -11.53 2.83
C GLU A 297 -18.18 -11.74 3.75
N ILE A 298 -16.97 -11.55 3.19
CA ILE A 298 -15.73 -11.49 3.97
C ILE A 298 -15.27 -10.05 4.02
N ASP A 299 -15.55 -9.42 5.13
CA ASP A 299 -15.17 -8.03 5.37
C ASP A 299 -13.97 -7.92 6.29
N ALA A 300 -13.23 -6.85 6.15
CA ALA A 300 -12.23 -6.48 7.15
C ALA A 300 -12.21 -4.97 7.41
N TRP A 301 -11.69 -4.60 8.56
CA TRP A 301 -11.31 -3.22 8.80
C TRP A 301 -9.99 -3.13 9.55
N VAL A 302 -9.24 -2.09 9.24
CA VAL A 302 -7.96 -1.76 9.87
C VAL A 302 -8.07 -0.36 10.46
N ALA A 303 -7.61 -0.20 11.68
CA ALA A 303 -7.54 1.10 12.31
C ALA A 303 -6.27 1.22 13.15
N GLY A 304 -5.78 2.43 13.28
CA GLY A 304 -4.69 2.65 14.20
C GLY A 304 -4.14 4.06 14.16
N GLY A 305 -3.03 4.24 14.84
CA GLY A 305 -2.41 5.55 14.94
C GLY A 305 -0.94 5.48 15.28
N GLY A 306 -0.32 6.64 15.21
CA GLY A 306 1.10 6.74 15.49
C GLY A 306 1.52 8.13 15.92
N VAL A 307 2.70 8.17 16.50
CA VAL A 307 3.39 9.40 16.89
C VAL A 307 4.85 9.31 16.49
N ALA A 308 5.39 10.39 15.96
CA ALA A 308 6.81 10.54 15.69
C ALA A 308 7.38 11.78 16.38
N TYR A 309 8.62 11.70 16.83
CA TYR A 309 9.38 12.80 17.40
C TYR A 309 10.73 12.91 16.69
N THR A 310 10.99 14.07 16.10
CA THR A 310 12.25 14.38 15.41
C THR A 310 13.20 15.16 16.31
N HIS A 311 14.43 14.68 16.46
CA HIS A 311 15.48 15.37 17.19
C HIS A 311 16.82 15.25 16.46
N ASP A 312 17.29 16.35 15.89
CA ASP A 312 18.48 16.41 15.03
C ASP A 312 18.44 15.37 13.90
N ALA A 313 19.31 14.39 13.92
CA ALA A 313 19.37 13.29 12.94
C ALA A 313 18.50 12.08 13.31
N TRP A 314 17.85 12.11 14.47
CA TRP A 314 17.00 11.03 14.95
C TRP A 314 15.51 11.27 14.71
N VAL A 315 14.80 10.20 14.37
CA VAL A 315 13.34 10.12 14.46
C VAL A 315 12.98 8.92 15.32
N PHE A 316 12.16 9.14 16.31
CA PHE A 316 11.60 8.09 17.16
C PHE A 316 10.12 7.98 16.89
N GLY A 317 9.61 6.75 16.71
CA GLY A 317 8.23 6.47 16.43
C GLY A 317 7.61 5.49 17.40
N LEU A 318 6.31 5.61 17.56
CA LEU A 318 5.43 4.61 18.17
C LEU A 318 4.20 4.48 17.30
N GLN A 319 3.82 3.26 16.95
CA GLN A 319 2.60 2.97 16.21
C GLN A 319 1.84 1.83 16.87
N TYR A 320 0.54 1.85 16.65
CA TYR A 320 -0.35 0.75 16.98
C TYR A 320 -1.36 0.57 15.86
N SER A 321 -1.56 -0.67 15.42
CA SER A 321 -2.58 -1.05 14.45
C SER A 321 -3.45 -2.18 15.01
N TYR A 322 -4.68 -2.22 14.54
CA TYR A 322 -5.68 -3.22 14.83
C TYR A 322 -6.38 -3.58 13.52
N ARG A 323 -6.44 -4.86 13.21
CA ARG A 323 -7.21 -5.41 12.10
C ARG A 323 -8.24 -6.41 12.65
N LYS A 324 -9.44 -6.39 12.10
CA LYS A 324 -10.45 -7.41 12.31
C LYS A 324 -10.94 -7.89 10.96
N ASP A 325 -10.86 -9.18 10.74
CA ASP A 325 -11.50 -9.87 9.63
C ASP A 325 -12.77 -10.54 10.14
N MET A 326 -13.84 -10.47 9.35
CA MET A 326 -15.15 -11.01 9.67
C MET A 326 -15.53 -11.96 8.54
N LEU A 327 -15.52 -13.24 8.83
CA LEU A 327 -15.90 -14.29 7.90
C LEU A 327 -17.20 -14.93 8.36
N ASP A 328 -18.25 -14.70 7.60
CA ASP A 328 -19.49 -15.44 7.69
C ASP A 328 -19.54 -16.44 6.54
N ALA A 329 -19.29 -17.72 6.81
CA ALA A 329 -19.22 -18.71 5.75
C ALA A 329 -19.98 -19.99 6.09
N ASP A 330 -20.90 -20.36 5.21
CA ASP A 330 -21.38 -21.72 5.02
C ASP A 330 -20.45 -22.49 4.07
N LEU A 331 -19.20 -22.70 4.46
CA LEU A 331 -18.26 -23.46 3.65
C LEU A 331 -18.74 -24.91 3.50
N ILE A 332 -19.01 -25.33 2.26
CA ILE A 332 -19.38 -26.74 1.90
C ILE A 332 -18.40 -27.77 2.43
N ILE A 333 -17.19 -27.37 2.77
CA ILE A 333 -16.10 -28.19 3.33
C ILE A 333 -16.14 -28.26 4.86
N LEU A 334 -16.89 -27.39 5.54
CA LEU A 334 -17.08 -27.41 6.98
C LEU A 334 -18.52 -27.82 7.32
N PRO A 335 -18.76 -28.69 8.29
CA PRO A 335 -20.07 -29.31 8.52
C PRO A 335 -21.11 -28.43 9.22
N SER A 336 -20.93 -27.11 9.34
CA SER A 336 -21.87 -26.17 9.99
C SER A 336 -21.56 -24.72 9.61
N GLU A 337 -22.57 -23.86 9.76
CA GLU A 337 -22.42 -22.39 9.73
C GLU A 337 -21.20 -22.00 10.58
N ALA A 338 -20.17 -21.44 9.96
CA ALA A 338 -18.93 -21.04 10.62
C ALA A 338 -18.84 -19.52 10.61
N HIS A 339 -18.97 -18.91 11.77
CA HIS A 339 -18.54 -17.54 11.98
C HIS A 339 -17.09 -17.57 12.46
N LEU A 340 -16.20 -16.93 11.75
CA LEU A 340 -14.80 -16.81 12.11
C LEU A 340 -14.40 -15.33 12.14
N ASP A 341 -14.36 -14.77 13.33
CA ASP A 341 -13.77 -13.47 13.56
C ASP A 341 -12.28 -13.65 13.88
N THR A 342 -11.39 -13.02 13.12
CA THR A 342 -9.97 -12.96 13.46
C THR A 342 -9.55 -11.53 13.79
N VAL A 343 -8.69 -11.38 14.78
CA VAL A 343 -8.15 -10.09 15.20
C VAL A 343 -6.65 -10.15 15.18
N MET A 344 -6.03 -9.19 14.51
CA MET A 344 -4.59 -8.98 14.57
C MET A 344 -4.28 -7.58 15.11
N GLN A 345 -3.36 -7.51 16.05
CA GLN A 345 -2.91 -6.26 16.66
C GLN A 345 -1.40 -6.19 16.59
N ARG A 346 -0.87 -5.01 16.33
CA ARG A 346 0.57 -4.79 16.31
C ARG A 346 0.91 -3.47 16.98
N ALA A 347 1.91 -3.48 17.84
CA ALA A 347 2.48 -2.29 18.47
C ALA A 347 3.98 -2.26 18.21
N VAL A 348 4.48 -1.17 17.63
CA VAL A 348 5.90 -1.01 17.30
C VAL A 348 6.47 0.28 17.85
N ALA A 349 7.69 0.19 18.35
CA ALA A 349 8.56 1.33 18.64
C ALA A 349 9.71 1.33 17.64
N THR A 350 9.90 2.44 16.96
CA THR A 350 10.90 2.60 15.90
C THR A 350 11.92 3.67 16.23
N ALA A 351 13.10 3.56 15.65
CA ALA A 351 14.11 4.60 15.65
C ALA A 351 14.82 4.65 14.30
N THR A 352 14.96 5.84 13.73
CA THR A 352 15.72 6.09 12.50
C THR A 352 16.84 7.08 12.78
N TYR A 353 18.02 6.82 12.26
CA TYR A 353 19.15 7.72 12.28
C TYR A 353 19.64 8.07 10.88
N ALA A 354 19.60 9.35 10.51
CA ALA A 354 20.11 9.83 9.24
C ALA A 354 21.65 9.91 9.26
N LEU A 355 22.30 9.04 8.50
CA LEU A 355 23.77 9.02 8.33
C LEU A 355 24.22 10.13 7.37
N GLY A 356 23.38 10.47 6.39
CA GLY A 356 23.66 11.46 5.36
C GLY A 356 22.46 11.61 4.42
N PRO A 357 22.61 12.42 3.35
CA PRO A 357 21.56 12.54 2.34
C PRO A 357 21.27 11.18 1.70
N GLY A 358 20.00 10.74 1.77
CA GLY A 358 19.56 9.48 1.20
C GLY A 358 20.04 8.22 1.92
N ILE A 359 20.65 8.31 3.12
CA ILE A 359 21.16 7.13 3.83
C ILE A 359 20.65 7.16 5.28
N VAL A 360 19.92 6.15 5.68
CA VAL A 360 19.44 5.98 7.04
C VAL A 360 19.76 4.58 7.58
N ILE A 361 19.89 4.49 8.89
CA ILE A 361 19.80 3.24 9.64
C ILE A 361 18.54 3.33 10.47
N ASP A 362 17.76 2.28 10.49
CA ASP A 362 16.54 2.19 11.26
C ASP A 362 16.46 0.88 12.05
N GLY A 363 15.56 0.84 13.00
CA GLY A 363 15.28 -0.34 13.78
C GLY A 363 13.94 -0.28 14.45
N GLU A 364 13.46 -1.45 14.85
CA GLU A 364 12.21 -1.58 15.60
C GLU A 364 12.32 -2.58 16.76
N ILE A 365 11.43 -2.39 17.70
CA ILE A 365 10.97 -3.40 18.64
C ILE A 365 9.46 -3.41 18.52
N GLY A 366 8.90 -4.53 18.07
CA GLY A 366 7.48 -4.72 17.84
C GLY A 366 6.95 -5.91 18.63
N TYR A 367 5.64 -5.93 18.83
CA TYR A 367 4.91 -7.09 19.32
C TYR A 367 3.62 -7.21 18.52
N THR A 368 3.45 -8.36 17.89
CA THR A 368 2.24 -8.73 17.16
C THR A 368 1.51 -9.78 17.96
N TRP A 369 0.20 -9.65 18.08
CA TRP A 369 -0.65 -10.64 18.73
C TRP A 369 -2.04 -10.66 18.07
N GLY A 370 -2.65 -11.79 18.15
CA GLY A 370 -3.97 -12.01 17.59
C GLY A 370 -4.79 -12.99 18.38
N ASP A 371 -6.04 -13.03 18.01
CA ASP A 371 -7.06 -13.91 18.59
C ASP A 371 -8.03 -14.29 17.46
N SER A 372 -8.42 -15.55 17.38
CA SER A 372 -9.52 -15.99 16.55
C SER A 372 -10.59 -16.63 17.43
N ASP A 373 -11.85 -16.28 17.25
CA ASP A 373 -12.98 -16.86 17.96
C ASP A 373 -13.70 -17.87 17.05
N PRO A 374 -13.22 -19.12 16.97
CA PRO A 374 -13.90 -20.14 16.20
C PRO A 374 -15.05 -20.72 17.04
N GLU A 375 -16.28 -20.47 16.68
CA GLU A 375 -17.40 -21.34 17.14
C GLU A 375 -17.31 -22.75 16.52
N VAL A 376 -16.24 -23.08 15.79
CA VAL A 376 -16.02 -24.35 15.10
C VAL A 376 -15.28 -25.35 16.00
N THR A 377 -15.99 -26.37 16.42
CA THR A 377 -15.50 -27.44 17.29
C THR A 377 -14.84 -28.59 16.53
N GLU A 378 -13.77 -28.40 15.74
CA GLU A 378 -12.89 -29.49 15.22
C GLU A 378 -12.32 -29.27 13.83
N PRO A 379 -11.11 -29.78 13.54
CA PRO A 379 -9.86 -29.57 14.23
C PRO A 379 -9.13 -28.33 13.70
N SER A 380 -8.47 -27.64 14.60
CA SER A 380 -7.73 -26.41 14.41
C SER A 380 -6.74 -26.43 13.25
N PHE A 381 -7.14 -25.96 12.08
CA PHE A 381 -6.24 -25.37 11.12
C PHE A 381 -5.84 -23.94 11.51
N PHE A 382 -6.55 -23.38 12.52
CA PHE A 382 -6.37 -22.03 13.00
C PHE A 382 -6.14 -22.10 14.51
N ASP A 383 -4.96 -21.66 14.94
CA ASP A 383 -4.72 -21.41 16.35
C ASP A 383 -5.38 -20.08 16.73
N PRO A 384 -6.28 -20.08 17.73
CA PRO A 384 -6.99 -18.88 18.12
C PRO A 384 -6.10 -17.80 18.75
N ASP A 385 -5.00 -18.19 19.38
CA ASP A 385 -4.13 -17.27 20.11
C ASP A 385 -2.71 -17.35 19.56
N TYR A 386 -2.17 -16.24 19.08
CA TYR A 386 -0.78 -16.14 18.66
C TYR A 386 -0.14 -14.85 19.14
N GLY A 387 1.18 -14.88 19.35
CA GLY A 387 1.93 -13.70 19.73
C GLY A 387 3.41 -13.83 19.47
N GLY A 388 4.09 -12.72 19.19
CA GLY A 388 5.51 -12.72 18.94
C GLY A 388 6.15 -11.34 19.15
N LEU A 389 7.33 -11.36 19.76
CA LEU A 389 8.19 -10.19 19.87
C LEU A 389 9.10 -10.10 18.65
N GLU A 390 9.12 -8.96 18.01
CA GLU A 390 9.92 -8.67 16.83
C GLU A 390 11.02 -7.66 17.18
N ILE A 391 12.25 -7.91 16.72
CA ILE A 391 13.37 -7.00 16.87
C ILE A 391 14.08 -6.91 15.53
N GLY A 392 14.08 -5.72 14.93
CA GLY A 392 14.63 -5.48 13.62
C GLY A 392 15.69 -4.38 13.57
N ILE A 393 16.63 -4.52 12.67
CA ILE A 393 17.56 -3.48 12.27
C ILE A 393 17.69 -3.45 10.75
N GLY A 394 17.69 -2.26 10.16
CA GLY A 394 17.75 -2.11 8.72
C GLY A 394 18.49 -0.86 8.26
N THR A 395 18.57 -0.72 6.97
CA THR A 395 19.09 0.47 6.29
C THR A 395 18.24 0.76 5.06
N ASN A 396 18.10 2.03 4.72
CA ASN A 396 17.52 2.47 3.47
C ASN A 396 18.48 3.45 2.80
N ILE A 397 18.82 3.18 1.54
CA ILE A 397 19.69 4.01 0.70
C ILE A 397 18.88 4.46 -0.50
N THR A 398 18.69 5.78 -0.64
CA THR A 398 17.99 6.41 -1.76
C THR A 398 18.99 7.22 -2.59
N PHE A 399 18.99 7.11 -3.91
CA PHE A 399 19.93 7.77 -4.80
C PHE A 399 19.28 8.35 -6.06
#